data_04b1332a9bb04e87226485f76ffd233f
#
_entry.id   04b1332a9bb04e87226485f76ffd233f
#
_cell.length_a   1.000
_cell.length_b   1.000
_cell.length_c   1.000
_cell.angle_alpha   90.00
_cell.angle_beta   90.00
_cell.angle_gamma   90.00
#
_symmetry.space_group_name_H-M   'P 1'
#
loop_
_entity.id
_entity.type
_entity.pdbx_description
1 polymer ?
#
loop_
_entity_poly.entity_id
_entity_poly.type
_entity_poly.pdbx_seq_one_letter_code
_entity_poly.pdbx_strand_id
1 'polypeptide(L)'
;MVIRDWSSDVCSSDLFDSLPVLKCWPKDGGRFFTLPVVCTRDPETGAQNWGMYRMQVYDDRTAGMHWHLHKDGAHFFQKYKARGERMPVAVSLGADPAVTYSSTAPLPEGVWEAMFAGFLRGKSVPVAKATLSDIMVPADSDFVLEGYVDPAESRIEGPFGDHTGFYSLPDTYPVFHLERITHRIDPVFPATIVGIPPKEDCWMAKATERLFLPLLRQICPEITDLAMPLEGVFHNCVVVSIRKRFPGHARKVMDFLWGMGQMMYTKLIVVVDDDIDPKDFSTVAWKVFNNIDAERDLVLSKGPLDALDHSSPQPRYGTRLGIDATRKFPEEGHAREWPEALAMDASVKEIGRAHV
;
A
#
# COMPACT_ATOMS: atom_id res chain seq x y z
N MET A 1 0.89 -32.08 -10.05
CA MET A 1 2.05 -32.25 -9.18
C MET A 1 3.25 -31.68 -9.95
N VAL A 2 3.60 -30.44 -9.69
CA VAL A 2 4.76 -29.82 -10.34
C VAL A 2 5.96 -30.16 -9.46
N ILE A 3 6.78 -31.08 -9.94
CA ILE A 3 8.08 -31.35 -9.31
C ILE A 3 8.95 -30.12 -9.59
N ARG A 4 9.45 -29.49 -8.55
CA ARG A 4 10.40 -28.38 -8.67
C ARG A 4 11.79 -28.87 -8.43
N ASP A 5 12.69 -28.44 -9.29
CA ASP A 5 14.12 -28.48 -9.04
C ASP A 5 14.48 -27.44 -7.96
N TRP A 6 14.22 -27.81 -6.71
CA TRP A 6 14.71 -27.09 -5.56
C TRP A 6 16.03 -27.71 -5.13
N SER A 7 17.12 -26.98 -5.28
CA SER A 7 18.35 -27.36 -4.56
C SER A 7 18.22 -26.81 -3.13
N SER A 8 18.19 -27.69 -2.15
CA SER A 8 18.27 -27.33 -0.75
C SER A 8 19.72 -27.37 -0.32
N ASP A 9 20.48 -26.34 -0.62
CA ASP A 9 21.73 -26.12 0.08
C ASP A 9 21.44 -25.53 1.44
N VAL A 10 21.42 -26.39 2.44
CA VAL A 10 21.42 -25.97 3.85
C VAL A 10 22.84 -25.49 4.16
N CYS A 11 23.15 -24.25 3.81
CA CYS A 11 24.36 -23.62 4.27
C CYS A 11 24.23 -23.34 5.75
N SER A 12 25.04 -24.00 6.58
CA SER A 12 24.99 -23.91 8.04
C SER A 12 25.71 -22.68 8.61
N SER A 13 26.30 -21.83 7.76
CA SER A 13 26.98 -20.59 8.12
C SER A 13 26.60 -19.47 7.12
N ASP A 14 26.45 -18.24 7.61
CA ASP A 14 26.33 -17.01 6.82
C ASP A 14 25.04 -16.90 5.96
N LEU A 15 23.86 -17.26 6.52
CA LEU A 15 22.63 -17.37 5.74
C LEU A 15 22.20 -16.04 5.10
N PHE A 16 22.04 -14.94 5.86
CA PHE A 16 21.70 -13.64 5.25
C PHE A 16 22.87 -12.98 4.54
N ASP A 17 24.11 -13.31 4.90
CA ASP A 17 25.29 -12.75 4.25
C ASP A 17 25.52 -13.34 2.86
N SER A 18 24.92 -14.48 2.53
CA SER A 18 24.91 -15.05 1.19
C SER A 18 23.97 -14.32 0.22
N LEU A 19 23.05 -13.48 0.73
CA LEU A 19 22.06 -12.75 -0.06
C LEU A 19 22.47 -11.29 -0.30
N PRO A 20 22.25 -10.72 -1.51
CA PRO A 20 22.62 -9.35 -1.85
C PRO A 20 21.61 -8.34 -1.27
N VAL A 21 21.38 -8.41 0.04
CA VAL A 21 20.46 -7.49 0.73
C VAL A 21 21.04 -6.09 0.76
N LEU A 22 20.25 -5.08 0.37
CA LEU A 22 20.72 -3.71 0.17
C LEU A 22 20.63 -2.88 1.46
N LYS A 23 21.66 -2.04 1.66
CA LYS A 23 21.55 -0.82 2.44
C LYS A 23 21.42 0.34 1.47
N CYS A 24 20.20 0.92 1.34
CA CYS A 24 19.91 1.88 0.28
C CYS A 24 20.38 3.29 0.60
N TRP A 25 20.19 3.74 1.85
CA TRP A 25 20.44 5.12 2.24
C TRP A 25 21.51 5.21 3.34
N PRO A 26 22.29 6.30 3.39
CA PRO A 26 23.40 6.42 4.33
C PRO A 26 23.02 6.24 5.81
N LYS A 27 21.82 6.69 6.20
CA LYS A 27 21.35 6.62 7.59
C LYS A 27 20.43 5.42 7.86
N ASP A 28 20.25 4.50 6.89
CA ASP A 28 19.54 3.25 7.18
C ASP A 28 20.24 2.50 8.31
N GLY A 29 19.43 1.94 9.24
CA GLY A 29 19.92 1.20 10.39
C GLY A 29 20.68 -0.07 10.05
N GLY A 30 20.58 -0.54 8.79
CA GLY A 30 21.26 -1.72 8.28
C GLY A 30 20.84 -2.03 6.85
N ARG A 31 21.00 -3.30 6.45
CA ARG A 31 20.49 -3.87 5.21
C ARG A 31 19.02 -4.24 5.37
N PHE A 32 18.20 -4.03 4.33
CA PHE A 32 16.77 -4.32 4.39
C PHE A 32 16.31 -5.16 3.21
N PHE A 33 15.50 -6.19 3.49
CA PHE A 33 14.62 -6.77 2.48
C PHE A 33 13.48 -5.79 2.21
N THR A 34 13.33 -5.39 0.97
CA THR A 34 12.39 -4.32 0.56
C THR A 34 11.15 -4.85 -0.17
N LEU A 35 11.19 -6.07 -0.72
CA LEU A 35 10.08 -6.73 -1.40
C LEU A 35 9.79 -8.14 -0.86
N PRO A 36 9.82 -8.38 0.46
CA PRO A 36 9.55 -9.69 1.00
C PRO A 36 8.03 -9.93 1.10
N VAL A 37 7.57 -11.06 0.61
CA VAL A 37 6.21 -11.56 0.86
C VAL A 37 6.26 -12.47 2.07
N VAL A 38 5.82 -11.97 3.21
CA VAL A 38 5.81 -12.67 4.48
C VAL A 38 4.57 -13.54 4.59
N CYS A 39 4.77 -14.84 4.59
CA CYS A 39 3.74 -15.86 4.65
C CYS A 39 3.54 -16.31 6.10
N THR A 40 2.32 -16.23 6.57
CA THR A 40 1.95 -16.57 7.95
C THR A 40 0.66 -17.41 7.97
N ARG A 41 0.40 -18.06 9.10
CA ARG A 41 -0.76 -18.92 9.28
C ARG A 41 -1.40 -18.66 10.64
N ASP A 42 -2.73 -18.50 10.65
CA ASP A 42 -3.52 -18.39 11.89
C ASP A 42 -3.44 -19.71 12.69
N PRO A 43 -3.03 -19.68 13.96
CA PRO A 43 -2.91 -20.90 14.78
C PRO A 43 -4.26 -21.51 15.16
N GLU A 44 -5.37 -20.79 15.01
CA GLU A 44 -6.71 -21.23 15.39
C GLU A 44 -7.49 -21.77 14.21
N THR A 45 -7.51 -21.02 13.12
CA THR A 45 -8.33 -21.33 11.93
C THR A 45 -7.54 -22.04 10.84
N GLY A 46 -6.22 -21.89 10.85
CA GLY A 46 -5.36 -22.35 9.76
C GLY A 46 -5.37 -21.44 8.54
N ALA A 47 -6.05 -20.31 8.59
CA ALA A 47 -6.07 -19.32 7.50
C ALA A 47 -4.65 -18.84 7.18
N GLN A 48 -4.36 -18.69 5.88
CA GLN A 48 -3.08 -18.21 5.38
C GLN A 48 -3.16 -16.72 5.09
N ASN A 49 -2.04 -16.01 5.26
CA ASN A 49 -1.89 -14.61 4.89
C ASN A 49 -0.52 -14.36 4.26
N TRP A 50 -0.47 -13.57 3.19
CA TRP A 50 0.74 -13.13 2.51
C TRP A 50 0.80 -11.60 2.52
N GLY A 51 1.58 -11.04 3.44
CA GLY A 51 1.72 -9.59 3.56
C GLY A 51 3.12 -9.10 3.20
N MET A 52 3.24 -7.92 2.62
CA MET A 52 4.54 -7.29 2.39
C MET A 52 4.95 -6.47 3.61
N TYR A 53 6.06 -6.87 4.24
CA TYR A 53 6.62 -6.18 5.40
C TYR A 53 8.14 -6.14 5.28
N ARG A 54 8.74 -4.95 5.27
CA ARG A 54 10.20 -4.82 5.23
C ARG A 54 10.86 -5.55 6.39
N MET A 55 12.08 -6.04 6.19
CA MET A 55 12.83 -6.71 7.23
C MET A 55 14.25 -6.17 7.30
N GLN A 56 14.66 -5.67 8.49
CA GLN A 56 16.04 -5.23 8.73
C GLN A 56 16.91 -6.41 9.13
N VAL A 57 17.99 -6.65 8.42
CA VAL A 57 18.98 -7.65 8.80
C VAL A 57 19.81 -7.13 9.98
N TYR A 58 19.82 -7.87 11.08
CA TYR A 58 20.64 -7.57 12.26
C TYR A 58 21.99 -8.28 12.23
N ASP A 59 21.95 -9.56 11.89
CA ASP A 59 23.08 -10.46 11.76
C ASP A 59 22.76 -11.53 10.70
N ASP A 60 23.59 -12.55 10.56
CA ASP A 60 23.45 -13.60 9.55
C ASP A 60 22.21 -14.49 9.70
N ARG A 61 21.54 -14.44 10.88
CA ARG A 61 20.37 -15.28 11.18
C ARG A 61 19.17 -14.54 11.73
N THR A 62 19.29 -13.26 12.04
CA THR A 62 18.17 -12.53 12.63
C THR A 62 17.82 -11.27 11.85
N ALA A 63 16.53 -11.00 11.75
CA ALA A 63 16.00 -9.80 11.11
C ALA A 63 14.80 -9.23 11.86
N GLY A 64 14.64 -7.90 11.84
CA GLY A 64 13.47 -7.22 12.39
C GLY A 64 12.27 -7.40 11.49
N MET A 65 11.12 -7.74 12.05
CA MET A 65 9.86 -7.94 11.34
C MET A 65 8.96 -6.71 11.53
N HIS A 66 8.86 -5.86 10.51
CA HIS A 66 8.12 -4.59 10.58
C HIS A 66 6.62 -4.78 10.47
N TRP A 67 5.99 -5.40 11.45
CA TRP A 67 4.54 -5.60 11.50
C TRP A 67 3.82 -4.39 12.10
N HIS A 68 2.93 -3.77 11.31
CA HIS A 68 1.99 -2.79 11.83
C HIS A 68 0.80 -3.46 12.51
N LEU A 69 0.33 -2.89 13.63
CA LEU A 69 -0.73 -3.44 14.49
C LEU A 69 -2.05 -3.77 13.77
N HIS A 70 -2.32 -3.13 12.63
CA HIS A 70 -3.57 -3.28 11.88
C HIS A 70 -3.50 -4.30 10.73
N LYS A 71 -2.40 -5.05 10.62
CA LYS A 71 -2.19 -6.02 9.56
C LYS A 71 -2.39 -7.45 10.06
N ASP A 72 -2.86 -8.34 9.18
CA ASP A 72 -3.18 -9.73 9.54
C ASP A 72 -2.00 -10.49 10.14
N GLY A 73 -0.78 -10.27 9.62
CA GLY A 73 0.43 -10.86 10.21
C GLY A 73 0.64 -10.46 11.68
N ALA A 74 0.38 -9.19 12.03
CA ALA A 74 0.44 -8.74 13.42
C ALA A 74 -0.71 -9.34 14.26
N HIS A 75 -1.90 -9.52 13.67
CA HIS A 75 -3.04 -10.14 14.34
C HIS A 75 -2.75 -11.62 14.68
N PHE A 76 -2.23 -12.37 13.72
CA PHE A 76 -1.81 -13.76 13.98
C PHE A 76 -0.70 -13.83 15.04
N PHE A 77 0.27 -12.91 14.98
CA PHE A 77 1.33 -12.84 15.99
C PHE A 77 0.78 -12.66 17.42
N GLN A 78 -0.27 -11.82 17.63
CA GLN A 78 -0.88 -11.66 18.94
C GLN A 78 -1.51 -12.96 19.45
N LYS A 79 -2.07 -13.80 18.57
CA LYS A 79 -2.61 -15.12 18.94
C LYS A 79 -1.51 -16.08 19.41
N TYR A 80 -0.38 -16.13 18.70
CA TYR A 80 0.78 -16.92 19.13
C TYR A 80 1.35 -16.40 20.46
N LYS A 81 1.43 -15.07 20.61
CA LYS A 81 1.86 -14.44 21.86
C LYS A 81 0.97 -14.80 23.04
N ALA A 82 -0.35 -14.81 22.86
CA ALA A 82 -1.29 -15.21 23.89
C ALA A 82 -1.14 -16.68 24.32
N ARG A 83 -0.64 -17.54 23.43
CA ARG A 83 -0.35 -18.96 23.70
C ARG A 83 1.05 -19.19 24.28
N GLY A 84 1.93 -18.17 24.24
CA GLY A 84 3.34 -18.33 24.59
C GLY A 84 4.12 -19.23 23.61
N GLU A 85 3.66 -19.32 22.36
CA GLU A 85 4.22 -20.16 21.31
C GLU A 85 5.01 -19.32 20.31
N ARG A 86 6.09 -19.88 19.76
CA ARG A 86 6.80 -19.30 18.61
C ARG A 86 5.91 -19.34 17.38
N MET A 87 5.87 -18.22 16.64
CA MET A 87 5.12 -18.12 15.40
C MET A 87 6.00 -18.58 14.23
N PRO A 88 5.66 -19.67 13.53
CA PRO A 88 6.33 -20.03 12.29
C PRO A 88 6.11 -18.92 11.23
N VAL A 89 7.14 -18.62 10.47
CA VAL A 89 7.09 -17.63 9.38
C VAL A 89 7.90 -18.14 8.20
N ALA A 90 7.37 -17.97 7.00
CA ALA A 90 8.11 -18.16 5.76
C ALA A 90 8.11 -16.85 4.94
N VAL A 91 9.24 -16.49 4.37
CA VAL A 91 9.38 -15.27 3.57
C VAL A 91 9.73 -15.63 2.14
N SER A 92 8.83 -15.32 1.21
CA SER A 92 9.04 -15.54 -0.23
C SER A 92 9.67 -14.30 -0.86
N LEU A 93 10.69 -14.51 -1.68
CA LEU A 93 11.33 -13.49 -2.50
C LEU A 93 11.31 -13.94 -3.96
N GLY A 94 11.00 -13.04 -4.90
CA GLY A 94 11.04 -13.32 -6.33
C GLY A 94 9.88 -14.16 -6.85
N ALA A 95 8.71 -14.06 -6.24
CA ALA A 95 7.48 -14.66 -6.78
C ALA A 95 6.93 -13.85 -7.96
N ASP A 96 5.89 -14.40 -8.63
CA ASP A 96 5.15 -13.69 -9.69
C ASP A 96 4.77 -12.26 -9.24
N PRO A 97 4.93 -11.23 -10.08
CA PRO A 97 4.58 -9.85 -9.74
C PRO A 97 3.14 -9.67 -9.24
N ALA A 98 2.19 -10.49 -9.70
CA ALA A 98 0.81 -10.46 -9.19
C ALA A 98 0.74 -10.90 -7.71
N VAL A 99 1.61 -11.81 -7.27
CA VAL A 99 1.73 -12.22 -5.87
C VAL A 99 2.32 -11.08 -5.05
N THR A 100 3.41 -10.49 -5.53
CA THR A 100 4.06 -9.34 -4.88
C THR A 100 3.09 -8.18 -4.71
N TYR A 101 2.34 -7.82 -5.75
CA TYR A 101 1.31 -6.79 -5.65
C TYR A 101 0.18 -7.19 -4.68
N SER A 102 -0.33 -8.42 -4.76
CA SER A 102 -1.43 -8.87 -3.92
C SER A 102 -1.11 -8.80 -2.42
N SER A 103 0.16 -8.98 -2.05
CA SER A 103 0.62 -8.86 -0.65
C SER A 103 0.58 -7.41 -0.11
N THR A 104 0.35 -6.41 -0.98
CA THR A 104 0.17 -5.01 -0.59
C THR A 104 -1.29 -4.54 -0.75
N ALA A 105 -2.11 -5.30 -1.47
CA ALA A 105 -3.47 -4.91 -1.83
C ALA A 105 -4.36 -4.72 -0.59
N PRO A 106 -5.27 -3.73 -0.57
CA PRO A 106 -6.18 -3.49 0.54
C PRO A 106 -7.36 -4.47 0.51
N LEU A 107 -7.07 -5.75 0.69
CA LEU A 107 -8.08 -6.80 0.69
C LEU A 107 -8.89 -6.80 1.98
N PRO A 108 -10.16 -7.23 1.95
CA PRO A 108 -10.93 -7.49 3.15
C PRO A 108 -10.30 -8.59 4.01
N GLU A 109 -10.50 -8.51 5.33
CA GLU A 109 -10.05 -9.55 6.26
C GLU A 109 -10.57 -10.94 5.85
N GLY A 110 -9.68 -11.93 5.92
CA GLY A 110 -9.98 -13.31 5.56
C GLY A 110 -9.93 -13.63 4.06
N VAL A 111 -9.63 -12.66 3.21
CA VAL A 111 -9.36 -12.89 1.79
C VAL A 111 -7.87 -13.17 1.61
N TRP A 112 -7.54 -14.44 1.31
CA TRP A 112 -6.14 -14.81 1.09
C TRP A 112 -5.58 -14.21 -0.21
N GLU A 113 -4.43 -13.56 -0.13
CA GLU A 113 -3.77 -12.85 -1.23
C GLU A 113 -3.50 -13.75 -2.45
N ALA A 114 -3.28 -15.05 -2.23
CA ALA A 114 -3.15 -16.02 -3.33
C ALA A 114 -4.39 -16.11 -4.22
N MET A 115 -5.58 -15.89 -3.65
CA MET A 115 -6.84 -15.87 -4.44
C MET A 115 -6.89 -14.62 -5.32
N PHE A 116 -6.52 -13.48 -4.76
CA PHE A 116 -6.49 -12.22 -5.51
C PHE A 116 -5.40 -12.22 -6.59
N ALA A 117 -4.21 -12.75 -6.29
CA ALA A 117 -3.17 -12.96 -7.29
C ALA A 117 -3.65 -13.91 -8.42
N GLY A 118 -4.40 -14.95 -8.08
CA GLY A 118 -5.02 -15.82 -9.06
C GLY A 118 -6.04 -15.10 -9.95
N PHE A 119 -6.84 -14.21 -9.37
CA PHE A 119 -7.76 -13.34 -10.12
C PHE A 119 -7.00 -12.45 -11.11
N LEU A 120 -5.95 -11.76 -10.64
CA LEU A 120 -5.13 -10.89 -11.50
C LEU A 120 -4.46 -11.65 -12.66
N ARG A 121 -4.01 -12.86 -12.41
CA ARG A 121 -3.38 -13.73 -13.43
C ARG A 121 -4.36 -14.40 -14.40
N GLY A 122 -5.65 -14.40 -14.08
CA GLY A 122 -6.65 -15.20 -14.80
C GLY A 122 -6.43 -16.72 -14.69
N LYS A 123 -5.62 -17.17 -13.72
CA LYS A 123 -5.32 -18.58 -13.43
C LYS A 123 -4.85 -18.75 -11.99
N SER A 124 -5.03 -19.95 -11.43
CA SER A 124 -4.58 -20.24 -10.05
C SER A 124 -3.09 -20.00 -9.86
N VAL A 125 -2.74 -19.50 -8.67
CA VAL A 125 -1.33 -19.40 -8.22
C VAL A 125 -0.89 -20.78 -7.74
N PRO A 126 0.20 -21.33 -8.26
CA PRO A 126 0.76 -22.55 -7.70
C PRO A 126 1.36 -22.26 -6.33
N VAL A 127 1.03 -23.09 -5.33
CA VAL A 127 1.53 -22.98 -3.98
C VAL A 127 2.25 -24.26 -3.58
N ALA A 128 3.24 -24.15 -2.71
CA ALA A 128 3.96 -25.26 -2.11
C ALA A 128 3.92 -25.12 -0.58
N LYS A 129 3.95 -26.25 0.11
CA LYS A 129 4.10 -26.25 1.57
C LYS A 129 5.55 -25.91 1.93
N ALA A 130 5.74 -25.03 2.89
CA ALA A 130 7.06 -24.76 3.50
C ALA A 130 7.68 -26.05 4.09
N THR A 131 8.98 -26.10 4.17
CA THR A 131 9.68 -27.33 4.59
C THR A 131 9.72 -27.52 6.11
N LEU A 132 9.62 -26.41 6.86
CA LEU A 132 9.66 -26.41 8.34
C LEU A 132 8.29 -26.22 8.98
N SER A 133 7.25 -25.89 8.22
CA SER A 133 5.93 -25.56 8.77
C SER A 133 4.79 -25.90 7.80
N ASP A 134 3.54 -25.72 8.27
CA ASP A 134 2.33 -25.90 7.46
C ASP A 134 1.94 -24.61 6.69
N ILE A 135 2.86 -23.68 6.55
CA ILE A 135 2.65 -22.44 5.78
C ILE A 135 2.72 -22.77 4.30
N MET A 136 1.77 -22.20 3.52
CA MET A 136 1.78 -22.28 2.08
C MET A 136 2.52 -21.05 1.52
N VAL A 137 3.51 -21.29 0.66
CA VAL A 137 4.31 -20.25 -0.01
C VAL A 137 4.05 -20.27 -1.52
N PRO A 138 4.26 -19.15 -2.23
CA PRO A 138 4.22 -19.14 -3.69
C PRO A 138 5.23 -20.15 -4.21
N ALA A 139 4.73 -21.08 -5.00
CA ALA A 139 5.53 -22.19 -5.47
C ALA A 139 6.57 -21.77 -6.55
N ASP A 140 6.55 -20.52 -7.09
CA ASP A 140 7.50 -19.95 -8.07
C ASP A 140 8.47 -18.91 -7.47
N SER A 141 8.58 -18.87 -6.15
CA SER A 141 9.56 -18.04 -5.45
C SER A 141 10.99 -18.36 -5.86
N ASP A 142 11.81 -17.35 -6.02
CA ASP A 142 13.26 -17.54 -6.23
C ASP A 142 13.96 -17.97 -4.95
N PHE A 143 13.54 -17.38 -3.81
CA PHE A 143 14.00 -17.78 -2.48
C PHE A 143 12.82 -17.93 -1.52
N VAL A 144 12.93 -18.86 -0.57
CA VAL A 144 12.07 -18.95 0.61
C VAL A 144 12.94 -19.04 1.85
N LEU A 145 12.76 -18.07 2.75
CA LEU A 145 13.42 -17.99 4.04
C LEU A 145 12.46 -18.53 5.07
N GLU A 146 12.82 -19.59 5.78
CA GLU A 146 11.95 -20.24 6.75
C GLU A 146 12.53 -20.15 8.16
N GLY A 147 11.65 -19.91 9.12
CA GLY A 147 12.02 -19.77 10.51
C GLY A 147 10.84 -19.40 11.40
N TYR A 148 11.09 -18.62 12.44
CA TYR A 148 10.07 -18.25 13.41
C TYR A 148 10.28 -16.85 13.98
N VAL A 149 9.23 -16.32 14.58
CA VAL A 149 9.27 -15.13 15.46
C VAL A 149 8.97 -15.56 16.88
N ASP A 150 9.84 -15.20 17.83
CA ASP A 150 9.64 -15.44 19.26
C ASP A 150 8.87 -14.26 19.88
N PRO A 151 7.67 -14.48 20.47
CA PRO A 151 6.88 -13.40 21.07
C PRO A 151 7.55 -12.69 22.26
N ALA A 152 8.55 -13.33 22.85
CA ALA A 152 9.30 -12.75 23.98
C ALA A 152 10.47 -11.87 23.53
N GLU A 153 10.84 -11.88 22.24
CA GLU A 153 11.98 -11.14 21.73
C GLU A 153 11.55 -9.99 20.81
N SER A 154 12.15 -8.84 21.05
CA SER A 154 12.04 -7.67 20.17
C SER A 154 13.33 -6.88 20.18
N ARG A 155 13.66 -6.22 19.06
CA ARG A 155 14.84 -5.35 18.90
C ARG A 155 14.44 -4.05 18.20
N ILE A 156 15.31 -3.05 18.31
CA ILE A 156 15.14 -1.78 17.58
C ILE A 156 15.38 -2.03 16.09
N GLU A 157 14.42 -1.58 15.27
CA GLU A 157 14.47 -1.56 13.82
C GLU A 157 14.50 -0.11 13.33
N GLY A 158 15.25 0.16 12.29
CA GLY A 158 15.38 1.49 11.70
C GLY A 158 16.62 2.24 12.17
N PRO A 159 16.80 3.48 11.70
CA PRO A 159 15.95 4.19 10.73
C PRO A 159 15.90 3.50 9.37
N PHE A 160 14.87 3.79 8.59
CA PHE A 160 14.74 3.33 7.20
C PHE A 160 14.33 4.48 6.30
N GLY A 161 15.03 4.68 5.18
CA GLY A 161 14.65 5.64 4.15
C GLY A 161 13.39 5.16 3.43
N ASP A 162 12.25 5.75 3.78
CA ASP A 162 10.93 5.24 3.46
C ASP A 162 10.29 5.94 2.25
N HIS A 163 9.14 5.43 1.78
CA HIS A 163 8.40 5.91 0.62
C HIS A 163 7.93 7.36 0.73
N THR A 164 7.82 7.91 1.94
CA THR A 164 7.54 9.32 2.17
C THR A 164 8.69 10.25 1.75
N GLY A 165 9.86 9.71 1.45
CA GLY A 165 11.08 10.47 1.19
C GLY A 165 11.82 10.93 2.45
N PHE A 166 11.38 10.46 3.62
CA PHE A 166 11.98 10.74 4.91
C PHE A 166 12.38 9.44 5.60
N TYR A 167 13.33 9.52 6.53
CA TYR A 167 13.67 8.38 7.37
C TYR A 167 12.55 8.13 8.39
N SER A 168 12.10 6.88 8.49
CA SER A 168 11.29 6.43 9.62
C SER A 168 12.10 6.50 10.91
N LEU A 169 11.43 6.78 12.02
CA LEU A 169 12.08 6.73 13.32
C LEU A 169 12.35 5.27 13.72
N PRO A 170 13.48 5.01 14.44
CA PRO A 170 13.68 3.70 15.04
C PRO A 170 12.56 3.36 16.02
N ASP A 171 12.08 2.12 15.96
CA ASP A 171 11.05 1.61 16.88
C ASP A 171 11.30 0.12 17.16
N THR A 172 10.60 -0.44 18.12
CA THR A 172 10.78 -1.81 18.58
C THR A 172 9.87 -2.78 17.85
N TYR A 173 10.45 -3.78 17.20
CA TYR A 173 9.73 -4.81 16.44
C TYR A 173 10.16 -6.24 16.83
N PRO A 174 9.28 -7.24 16.59
CA PRO A 174 9.61 -8.65 16.78
C PRO A 174 10.81 -9.06 15.92
N VAL A 175 11.53 -10.10 16.38
CA VAL A 175 12.71 -10.64 15.70
C VAL A 175 12.36 -11.93 14.98
N PHE A 176 12.62 -11.98 13.68
CA PHE A 176 12.57 -13.20 12.88
C PHE A 176 13.91 -13.93 12.99
N HIS A 177 13.85 -15.22 13.31
CA HIS A 177 15.00 -16.14 13.38
C HIS A 177 14.97 -17.05 12.17
N LEU A 178 15.98 -16.93 11.33
CA LEU A 178 16.16 -17.74 10.12
C LEU A 178 16.74 -19.11 10.47
N GLU A 179 16.06 -20.17 10.02
CA GLU A 179 16.50 -21.56 10.21
C GLU A 179 16.93 -22.20 8.88
N ARG A 180 16.29 -21.82 7.76
CA ARG A 180 16.56 -22.41 6.45
C ARG A 180 16.32 -21.41 5.32
N ILE A 181 17.17 -21.50 4.30
CA ILE A 181 16.94 -20.88 2.98
C ILE A 181 16.79 -22.02 1.94
N THR A 182 15.72 -21.95 1.15
CA THR A 182 15.58 -22.75 -0.06
C THR A 182 15.50 -21.80 -1.26
N HIS A 183 16.07 -22.16 -2.38
CA HIS A 183 16.12 -21.31 -3.57
C HIS A 183 16.09 -22.11 -4.86
N ARG A 184 15.79 -21.46 -5.96
CA ARG A 184 15.90 -22.04 -7.31
C ARG A 184 17.36 -22.23 -7.69
N ILE A 185 17.63 -23.04 -8.71
CA ILE A 185 19.00 -23.25 -9.22
C ILE A 185 19.63 -21.93 -9.65
N ASP A 186 18.89 -21.11 -10.41
CA ASP A 186 19.33 -19.78 -10.87
C ASP A 186 18.36 -18.72 -10.32
N PRO A 187 18.47 -18.33 -9.04
CA PRO A 187 17.53 -17.41 -8.42
C PRO A 187 17.82 -15.96 -8.77
N VAL A 188 16.78 -15.17 -8.92
CA VAL A 188 16.85 -13.70 -9.06
C VAL A 188 16.44 -13.05 -7.76
N PHE A 189 17.33 -12.23 -7.18
CA PHE A 189 17.02 -11.54 -5.93
C PHE A 189 16.23 -10.25 -6.20
N PRO A 190 14.97 -10.14 -5.74
CA PRO A 190 14.16 -8.95 -5.93
C PRO A 190 14.53 -7.89 -4.89
N ALA A 191 14.79 -6.68 -5.35
CA ALA A 191 15.02 -5.54 -4.47
C ALA A 191 14.49 -4.25 -5.12
N THR A 192 14.15 -3.28 -4.29
CA THR A 192 13.82 -1.92 -4.70
C THR A 192 14.50 -0.92 -3.80
N ILE A 193 14.70 0.29 -4.30
CA ILE A 193 15.17 1.44 -3.51
C ILE A 193 13.96 2.31 -3.21
N VAL A 194 13.42 2.17 -2.01
CA VAL A 194 12.31 2.97 -1.50
C VAL A 194 12.77 4.42 -1.28
N GLY A 195 11.91 5.41 -1.50
CA GLY A 195 12.29 6.80 -1.29
C GLY A 195 11.36 7.80 -1.98
N ILE A 196 11.89 9.00 -2.25
CA ILE A 196 11.13 10.08 -2.89
C ILE A 196 10.49 9.64 -4.21
N PRO A 197 9.19 9.89 -4.44
CA PRO A 197 8.49 9.53 -5.68
C PRO A 197 9.17 10.07 -6.95
N PRO A 198 9.04 9.38 -8.09
CA PRO A 198 8.34 8.10 -8.27
C PRO A 198 9.22 6.89 -7.93
N LYS A 199 8.67 5.94 -7.17
CA LYS A 199 9.27 4.63 -6.89
C LYS A 199 8.22 3.53 -7.15
N GLU A 200 8.53 2.26 -6.83
CA GLU A 200 7.66 1.12 -7.13
C GLU A 200 6.27 1.22 -6.46
N ASP A 201 6.21 1.71 -5.23
CA ASP A 201 4.99 1.90 -4.44
C ASP A 201 3.99 2.83 -5.15
N CYS A 202 4.48 3.85 -5.85
CA CYS A 202 3.65 4.73 -6.67
C CYS A 202 2.91 3.96 -7.78
N TRP A 203 3.58 2.99 -8.42
CA TRP A 203 2.98 2.17 -9.46
C TRP A 203 2.03 1.12 -8.90
N MET A 204 2.33 0.58 -7.71
CA MET A 204 1.38 -0.26 -6.96
C MET A 204 0.12 0.53 -6.60
N ALA A 205 0.24 1.80 -6.20
CA ALA A 205 -0.89 2.69 -5.99
C ALA A 205 -1.73 2.90 -7.25
N LYS A 206 -1.08 3.10 -8.42
CA LYS A 206 -1.78 3.22 -9.72
C LYS A 206 -2.58 1.95 -10.06
N ALA A 207 -2.04 0.77 -9.76
CA ALA A 207 -2.79 -0.48 -9.89
C ALA A 207 -3.98 -0.50 -8.91
N THR A 208 -3.76 -0.17 -7.64
CA THR A 208 -4.80 -0.14 -6.60
C THR A 208 -5.94 0.79 -6.96
N GLU A 209 -5.67 2.03 -7.39
CA GLU A 209 -6.73 2.98 -7.78
C GLU A 209 -7.60 2.45 -8.93
N ARG A 210 -7.03 1.70 -9.88
CA ARG A 210 -7.80 1.14 -11.02
C ARG A 210 -8.55 -0.14 -10.66
N LEU A 211 -7.93 -1.03 -9.90
CA LEU A 211 -8.53 -2.32 -9.53
C LEU A 211 -9.67 -2.16 -8.53
N PHE A 212 -9.57 -1.22 -7.59
CA PHE A 212 -10.56 -1.03 -6.54
C PHE A 212 -11.61 0.04 -6.85
N LEU A 213 -11.42 0.89 -7.87
CA LEU A 213 -12.41 1.88 -8.28
C LEU A 213 -13.81 1.27 -8.55
N PRO A 214 -13.96 0.12 -9.25
CA PRO A 214 -15.27 -0.48 -9.47
C PRO A 214 -16.00 -0.84 -8.17
N LEU A 215 -15.27 -1.30 -7.14
CA LEU A 215 -15.84 -1.62 -5.83
C LEU A 215 -16.28 -0.35 -5.10
N LEU A 216 -15.46 0.71 -5.14
CA LEU A 216 -15.83 2.02 -4.60
C LEU A 216 -17.11 2.55 -5.22
N ARG A 217 -17.25 2.45 -6.54
CA ARG A 217 -18.42 2.90 -7.28
C ARG A 217 -19.69 2.10 -6.99
N GLN A 218 -19.59 0.86 -6.53
CA GLN A 218 -20.74 0.09 -6.07
C GLN A 218 -21.35 0.66 -4.79
N ILE A 219 -20.51 1.17 -3.88
CA ILE A 219 -20.94 1.72 -2.59
C ILE A 219 -21.23 3.22 -2.70
N CYS A 220 -20.43 3.94 -3.50
CA CYS A 220 -20.52 5.40 -3.70
C CYS A 220 -20.61 5.71 -5.20
N PRO A 221 -21.78 5.50 -5.85
CA PRO A 221 -21.94 5.53 -7.30
C PRO A 221 -21.76 6.91 -7.92
N GLU A 222 -21.76 7.96 -7.13
CA GLU A 222 -21.43 9.33 -7.57
C GLU A 222 -19.96 9.50 -7.95
N ILE A 223 -19.06 8.68 -7.42
CA ILE A 223 -17.65 8.69 -7.82
C ILE A 223 -17.56 8.21 -9.27
N THR A 224 -17.07 9.06 -10.16
CA THR A 224 -16.85 8.72 -11.57
C THR A 224 -15.43 8.24 -11.84
N ASP A 225 -14.45 8.86 -11.20
CA ASP A 225 -13.04 8.45 -11.24
C ASP A 225 -12.30 8.94 -10.00
N LEU A 226 -11.12 8.41 -9.75
CA LEU A 226 -10.19 8.88 -8.73
C LEU A 226 -8.74 8.70 -9.17
N ALA A 227 -7.84 9.50 -8.61
CA ALA A 227 -6.41 9.37 -8.77
C ALA A 227 -5.68 9.65 -7.46
N MET A 228 -4.60 8.91 -7.22
CA MET A 228 -3.64 9.16 -6.16
C MET A 228 -2.39 9.76 -6.82
N PRO A 229 -2.15 11.08 -6.72
CA PRO A 229 -0.95 11.70 -7.28
C PRO A 229 0.31 11.08 -6.72
N LEU A 230 1.36 10.97 -7.54
CA LEU A 230 2.65 10.39 -7.12
C LEU A 230 3.26 11.17 -5.94
N GLU A 231 3.11 12.48 -5.96
CA GLU A 231 3.56 13.40 -4.92
C GLU A 231 2.83 13.20 -3.58
N GLY A 232 1.65 12.58 -3.62
CA GLY A 232 0.88 12.18 -2.45
C GLY A 232 1.32 10.84 -1.85
N VAL A 233 2.43 10.27 -2.32
CA VAL A 233 3.04 9.02 -1.84
C VAL A 233 1.99 7.91 -1.62
N PHE A 234 1.17 7.68 -2.63
CA PHE A 234 0.08 6.71 -2.76
C PHE A 234 -1.05 6.75 -1.70
N HIS A 235 -0.93 7.47 -0.61
CA HIS A 235 -2.01 7.50 0.38
C HIS A 235 -2.29 8.90 0.98
N ASN A 236 -1.34 9.83 0.92
CA ASN A 236 -1.51 11.16 1.53
C ASN A 236 -2.47 12.05 0.76
N CYS A 237 -2.66 11.82 -0.54
CA CYS A 237 -3.55 12.61 -1.37
C CYS A 237 -4.41 11.73 -2.28
N VAL A 238 -5.68 12.07 -2.38
CA VAL A 238 -6.58 11.52 -3.41
C VAL A 238 -7.37 12.66 -4.05
N VAL A 239 -7.43 12.66 -5.37
CA VAL A 239 -8.32 13.50 -6.18
C VAL A 239 -9.49 12.64 -6.63
N VAL A 240 -10.71 13.11 -6.44
CA VAL A 240 -11.94 12.37 -6.76
C VAL A 240 -12.85 13.19 -7.64
N SER A 241 -13.21 12.66 -8.79
CA SER A 241 -14.24 13.25 -9.67
C SER A 241 -15.60 12.68 -9.31
N ILE A 242 -16.58 13.55 -9.10
CA ILE A 242 -17.94 13.15 -8.72
C ILE A 242 -19.00 13.76 -9.61
N ARG A 243 -20.07 13.00 -9.83
CA ARG A 243 -21.33 13.55 -10.37
C ARG A 243 -22.13 14.18 -9.23
N LYS A 244 -21.86 15.47 -9.00
CA LYS A 244 -22.56 16.23 -7.95
C LYS A 244 -24.05 16.41 -8.27
N ARG A 245 -24.96 16.20 -7.30
CA ARG A 245 -26.40 16.25 -7.49
C ARG A 245 -27.15 17.09 -6.46
N PHE A 246 -26.55 17.39 -5.31
CA PHE A 246 -27.16 18.10 -4.21
C PHE A 246 -26.12 18.85 -3.38
N PRO A 247 -26.53 19.86 -2.61
CA PRO A 247 -25.65 20.59 -1.71
C PRO A 247 -24.98 19.66 -0.68
N GLY A 248 -23.67 19.84 -0.43
CA GLY A 248 -22.92 19.01 0.50
C GLY A 248 -22.51 17.62 -0.04
N HIS A 249 -22.75 17.33 -1.33
CA HIS A 249 -22.41 16.02 -1.91
C HIS A 249 -20.92 15.71 -1.87
N ALA A 250 -20.06 16.73 -2.09
CA ALA A 250 -18.60 16.57 -1.96
C ALA A 250 -18.21 16.18 -0.52
N ARG A 251 -18.84 16.80 0.47
CA ARG A 251 -18.61 16.47 1.89
C ARG A 251 -18.96 15.01 2.19
N LYS A 252 -20.11 14.51 1.71
CA LYS A 252 -20.50 13.11 1.85
C LYS A 252 -19.42 12.17 1.31
N VAL A 253 -18.83 12.49 0.15
CA VAL A 253 -17.77 11.67 -0.47
C VAL A 253 -16.50 11.70 0.37
N MET A 254 -16.10 12.86 0.90
CA MET A 254 -14.95 12.97 1.80
C MET A 254 -15.14 12.11 3.06
N ASP A 255 -16.30 12.21 3.71
CA ASP A 255 -16.61 11.45 4.93
C ASP A 255 -16.69 9.94 4.64
N PHE A 256 -17.20 9.53 3.47
CA PHE A 256 -17.20 8.15 3.01
C PHE A 256 -15.78 7.61 2.88
N LEU A 257 -14.89 8.32 2.18
CA LEU A 257 -13.52 7.89 1.99
C LEU A 257 -12.76 7.82 3.32
N TRP A 258 -12.89 8.83 4.17
CA TRP A 258 -12.27 8.82 5.49
C TRP A 258 -12.82 7.76 6.45
N GLY A 259 -14.00 7.24 6.21
CA GLY A 259 -14.61 6.15 6.99
C GLY A 259 -14.28 4.74 6.46
N MET A 260 -13.52 4.60 5.36
CA MET A 260 -13.38 3.33 4.66
C MET A 260 -11.96 2.78 4.66
N GLY A 261 -11.75 1.63 5.32
CA GLY A 261 -10.51 0.83 5.22
C GLY A 261 -9.23 1.67 5.30
N GLN A 262 -8.29 1.42 4.41
CA GLN A 262 -7.01 2.15 4.38
C GLN A 262 -7.14 3.61 3.89
N MET A 263 -8.25 3.99 3.23
CA MET A 263 -8.51 5.38 2.84
C MET A 263 -8.66 6.31 4.07
N MET A 264 -8.90 5.76 5.26
CA MET A 264 -8.95 6.55 6.50
C MET A 264 -7.65 7.34 6.79
N TYR A 265 -6.52 6.90 6.23
CA TYR A 265 -5.21 7.55 6.42
C TYR A 265 -4.95 8.71 5.46
N THR A 266 -5.83 8.93 4.44
CA THR A 266 -5.63 10.00 3.46
C THR A 266 -5.69 11.38 4.10
N LYS A 267 -4.61 12.14 3.97
CA LYS A 267 -4.48 13.48 4.58
C LYS A 267 -5.23 14.55 3.79
N LEU A 268 -5.19 14.47 2.48
CA LEU A 268 -5.77 15.45 1.57
C LEU A 268 -6.74 14.77 0.60
N ILE A 269 -7.99 15.19 0.61
CA ILE A 269 -8.99 14.79 -0.38
C ILE A 269 -9.40 16.03 -1.17
N VAL A 270 -9.22 15.99 -2.49
CA VAL A 270 -9.71 17.02 -3.41
C VAL A 270 -10.88 16.45 -4.20
N VAL A 271 -12.04 17.10 -4.14
CA VAL A 271 -13.22 16.69 -4.90
C VAL A 271 -13.47 17.68 -6.03
N VAL A 272 -13.61 17.16 -7.25
CA VAL A 272 -13.90 17.93 -8.47
C VAL A 272 -15.14 17.39 -9.17
N ASP A 273 -15.69 18.15 -10.12
CA ASP A 273 -16.81 17.70 -10.95
C ASP A 273 -16.41 16.58 -11.92
N ASP A 274 -17.38 15.84 -12.45
CA ASP A 274 -17.17 14.66 -13.31
C ASP A 274 -16.67 15.00 -14.73
N ASP A 275 -16.62 16.28 -15.10
CA ASP A 275 -15.98 16.79 -16.33
C ASP A 275 -14.46 16.96 -16.20
N ILE A 276 -13.89 16.75 -15.02
CA ILE A 276 -12.46 16.88 -14.74
C ILE A 276 -11.81 15.51 -14.59
N ASP A 277 -10.76 15.26 -15.37
CA ASP A 277 -9.91 14.07 -15.19
C ASP A 277 -9.05 14.25 -13.92
N PRO A 278 -9.23 13.42 -12.88
CA PRO A 278 -8.48 13.54 -11.64
C PRO A 278 -6.98 13.21 -11.80
N LYS A 279 -6.57 12.65 -12.94
CA LYS A 279 -5.17 12.35 -13.29
C LYS A 279 -4.46 13.55 -13.90
N ASP A 280 -5.19 14.50 -14.43
CA ASP A 280 -4.63 15.78 -14.91
C ASP A 280 -4.50 16.75 -13.72
N PHE A 281 -3.41 16.59 -12.98
CA PHE A 281 -3.16 17.39 -11.78
C PHE A 281 -3.08 18.89 -12.06
N SER A 282 -2.65 19.31 -13.26
CA SER A 282 -2.63 20.72 -13.66
C SER A 282 -4.03 21.28 -13.77
N THR A 283 -4.96 20.56 -14.40
CA THR A 283 -6.37 20.96 -14.50
C THR A 283 -7.05 20.92 -13.13
N VAL A 284 -6.75 19.91 -12.29
CA VAL A 284 -7.25 19.85 -10.91
C VAL A 284 -6.77 21.06 -10.10
N ALA A 285 -5.49 21.41 -10.16
CA ALA A 285 -4.94 22.57 -9.47
C ALA A 285 -5.60 23.87 -9.96
N TRP A 286 -5.82 24.01 -11.29
CA TRP A 286 -6.54 25.15 -11.84
C TRP A 286 -7.97 25.25 -11.28
N LYS A 287 -8.71 24.14 -11.16
CA LYS A 287 -10.03 24.12 -10.54
C LYS A 287 -9.98 24.50 -9.06
N VAL A 288 -9.06 23.95 -8.30
CA VAL A 288 -8.86 24.30 -6.88
C VAL A 288 -8.65 25.80 -6.73
N PHE A 289 -7.72 26.38 -7.49
CA PHE A 289 -7.37 27.80 -7.33
C PHE A 289 -8.47 28.77 -7.76
N ASN A 290 -9.40 28.34 -8.59
CA ASN A 290 -10.44 29.21 -9.14
C ASN A 290 -11.85 28.96 -8.60
N ASN A 291 -12.13 27.77 -8.03
CA ASN A 291 -13.49 27.41 -7.63
C ASN A 291 -13.74 27.48 -6.12
N ILE A 292 -12.68 27.51 -5.29
CA ILE A 292 -12.85 27.45 -3.85
C ILE A 292 -12.94 28.84 -3.20
N ASP A 293 -13.77 28.89 -2.16
CA ASP A 293 -13.71 29.87 -1.09
C ASP A 293 -13.25 29.16 0.18
N ALA A 294 -12.18 29.66 0.81
CA ALA A 294 -11.50 28.94 1.88
C ALA A 294 -12.38 28.72 3.12
N GLU A 295 -13.33 29.60 3.41
CA GLU A 295 -14.24 29.46 4.54
C GLU A 295 -15.33 28.40 4.27
N ARG A 296 -15.85 28.39 3.04
CA ARG A 296 -16.94 27.51 2.64
C ARG A 296 -16.48 26.09 2.27
N ASP A 297 -15.33 25.96 1.56
CA ASP A 297 -14.99 24.77 0.79
C ASP A 297 -13.89 23.91 1.41
N LEU A 298 -13.29 24.37 2.52
CA LEU A 298 -12.30 23.59 3.26
C LEU A 298 -12.96 22.83 4.42
N VAL A 299 -12.58 21.56 4.52
CA VAL A 299 -13.06 20.66 5.55
C VAL A 299 -11.89 20.16 6.39
N LEU A 300 -11.83 20.56 7.65
CA LEU A 300 -10.85 20.01 8.60
C LEU A 300 -11.50 18.88 9.39
N SER A 301 -10.91 17.68 9.31
CA SER A 301 -11.37 16.49 10.01
C SER A 301 -10.24 15.89 10.84
N LYS A 302 -10.47 15.67 12.13
CA LYS A 302 -9.53 14.92 12.99
C LYS A 302 -9.76 13.42 12.84
N GLY A 303 -8.68 12.66 12.77
CA GLY A 303 -8.78 11.21 12.65
C GLY A 303 -7.43 10.50 12.51
N PRO A 304 -7.47 9.21 12.18
CA PRO A 304 -6.29 8.42 11.95
C PRO A 304 -5.42 9.00 10.83
N LEU A 305 -4.10 8.91 11.01
CA LEU A 305 -3.08 9.18 10.00
C LEU A 305 -2.14 8.00 9.91
N ASP A 306 -1.41 7.91 8.82
CA ASP A 306 -0.40 6.87 8.64
C ASP A 306 0.69 6.93 9.71
N ALA A 307 1.25 5.78 10.07
CA ALA A 307 2.31 5.67 11.07
C ALA A 307 3.59 6.42 10.66
N LEU A 308 3.80 6.61 9.36
CA LEU A 308 4.96 7.30 8.78
C LEU A 308 4.71 8.80 8.56
N ASP A 309 3.54 9.31 8.95
CA ASP A 309 3.28 10.74 8.91
C ASP A 309 4.06 11.46 10.02
N HIS A 310 5.16 12.09 9.60
CA HIS A 310 6.03 12.85 10.50
C HIS A 310 5.54 14.28 10.77
N SER A 311 4.54 14.78 10.02
CA SER A 311 4.05 16.16 10.10
C SER A 311 2.96 16.36 11.14
N SER A 312 2.33 15.29 11.62
CA SER A 312 1.28 15.38 12.63
C SER A 312 1.87 15.62 14.03
N PRO A 313 1.13 16.35 14.89
CA PRO A 313 1.61 16.63 16.25
C PRO A 313 1.61 15.41 17.18
N GLN A 314 0.91 14.35 16.78
CA GLN A 314 0.82 13.09 17.53
C GLN A 314 0.99 11.90 16.56
N PRO A 315 1.65 10.81 16.98
CA PRO A 315 1.76 9.63 16.17
C PRO A 315 0.37 9.06 15.81
N ARG A 316 0.17 8.75 14.52
CA ARG A 316 -1.03 8.07 13.99
C ARG A 316 -2.35 8.83 14.16
N TYR A 317 -2.32 10.09 14.58
CA TYR A 317 -3.53 10.89 14.76
C TYR A 317 -3.26 12.38 14.49
N GLY A 318 -4.14 13.00 13.71
CA GLY A 318 -3.99 14.41 13.38
C GLY A 318 -5.17 14.96 12.59
N THR A 319 -4.94 16.07 11.91
CA THR A 319 -5.96 16.76 11.12
C THR A 319 -5.78 16.47 9.64
N ARG A 320 -6.87 16.11 8.99
CA ARG A 320 -6.98 15.87 7.55
C ARG A 320 -7.71 17.03 6.89
N LEU A 321 -7.41 17.30 5.62
CA LEU A 321 -7.99 18.40 4.85
C LEU A 321 -8.79 17.83 3.67
N GLY A 322 -10.04 18.27 3.54
CA GLY A 322 -10.85 18.11 2.34
C GLY A 322 -11.00 19.44 1.62
N ILE A 323 -10.96 19.42 0.30
CA ILE A 323 -11.16 20.58 -0.58
C ILE A 323 -12.31 20.27 -1.53
N ASP A 324 -13.40 21.02 -1.43
CA ASP A 324 -14.50 20.95 -2.39
C ASP A 324 -14.29 21.96 -3.51
N ALA A 325 -13.68 21.50 -4.61
CA ALA A 325 -13.46 22.30 -5.82
C ALA A 325 -14.55 22.11 -6.90
N THR A 326 -15.70 21.53 -6.53
CA THR A 326 -16.86 21.38 -7.43
C THR A 326 -17.59 22.71 -7.63
N ARG A 327 -18.44 22.77 -8.67
CA ARG A 327 -19.42 23.86 -8.80
C ARG A 327 -20.30 23.93 -7.56
N LYS A 328 -20.71 25.15 -7.20
CA LYS A 328 -21.56 25.37 -6.05
C LYS A 328 -23.01 25.57 -6.45
N PHE A 329 -23.90 24.98 -5.68
CA PHE A 329 -25.32 25.30 -5.71
C PHE A 329 -25.58 26.58 -4.89
N PRO A 330 -26.67 27.34 -5.17
CA PRO A 330 -27.01 28.53 -4.40
C PRO A 330 -27.14 28.24 -2.89
N GLU A 331 -27.65 27.07 -2.54
CA GLU A 331 -27.83 26.61 -1.16
C GLU A 331 -26.51 26.34 -0.42
N GLU A 332 -25.40 26.28 -1.14
CA GLU A 332 -24.04 26.15 -0.58
C GLU A 332 -23.39 27.54 -0.29
N GLY A 333 -24.19 28.61 -0.27
CA GLY A 333 -23.72 29.96 0.02
C GLY A 333 -23.11 30.69 -1.18
N HIS A 334 -23.38 30.22 -2.40
CA HIS A 334 -22.94 30.89 -3.63
C HIS A 334 -24.11 31.61 -4.29
N ALA A 335 -24.36 32.86 -3.90
CA ALA A 335 -25.49 33.64 -4.40
C ALA A 335 -25.33 34.20 -5.83
N ARG A 336 -24.11 34.11 -6.39
CA ARG A 336 -23.82 34.60 -7.77
C ARG A 336 -24.08 33.48 -8.77
N GLU A 337 -24.36 33.87 -10.02
CA GLU A 337 -24.37 32.93 -11.12
C GLU A 337 -22.98 32.28 -11.29
N TRP A 338 -22.95 30.96 -11.44
CA TRP A 338 -21.70 30.24 -11.69
C TRP A 338 -21.35 30.39 -13.18
N PRO A 339 -20.17 30.95 -13.51
CA PRO A 339 -19.80 31.18 -14.89
C PRO A 339 -19.56 29.87 -15.65
N GLU A 340 -19.88 29.87 -16.93
CA GLU A 340 -19.52 28.78 -17.83
C GLU A 340 -18.00 28.72 -18.03
N ALA A 341 -17.45 27.50 -18.10
CA ALA A 341 -16.06 27.31 -18.47
C ALA A 341 -15.88 27.57 -19.99
N LEU A 342 -14.77 28.19 -20.35
CA LEU A 342 -14.44 28.41 -21.78
C LEU A 342 -14.24 27.05 -22.46
N ALA A 343 -14.97 26.81 -23.51
CA ALA A 343 -14.85 25.63 -24.35
C ALA A 343 -14.69 26.03 -25.81
N MET A 344 -13.71 25.45 -26.49
CA MET A 344 -13.55 25.60 -27.91
C MET A 344 -14.63 24.82 -28.64
N ASP A 345 -15.22 25.43 -29.67
CA ASP A 345 -16.18 24.77 -30.56
C ASP A 345 -15.59 23.47 -31.14
N ALA A 346 -16.41 22.40 -31.18
CA ALA A 346 -15.98 21.09 -31.63
C ALA A 346 -15.45 21.11 -33.08
N SER A 347 -16.06 21.89 -33.95
CA SER A 347 -15.62 22.05 -35.34
C SER A 347 -14.25 22.70 -35.47
N VAL A 348 -13.94 23.66 -34.58
CA VAL A 348 -12.61 24.30 -34.53
C VAL A 348 -11.55 23.36 -34.00
N LYS A 349 -11.90 22.49 -33.02
CA LYS A 349 -10.99 21.45 -32.53
C LYS A 349 -10.60 20.41 -33.58
N GLU A 350 -11.53 20.07 -34.49
CA GLU A 350 -11.24 19.14 -35.59
C GLU A 350 -10.24 19.75 -36.59
N ILE A 351 -10.39 21.04 -36.93
CA ILE A 351 -9.45 21.76 -37.81
C ILE A 351 -8.04 21.76 -37.20
N GLY A 352 -7.92 22.02 -35.89
CA GLY A 352 -6.63 22.02 -35.18
C GLY A 352 -5.93 20.66 -35.17
N ARG A 353 -6.69 19.54 -35.10
CA ARG A 353 -6.14 18.18 -35.16
C ARG A 353 -5.65 17.75 -36.52
N ALA A 354 -6.18 18.35 -37.58
CA ALA A 354 -5.77 18.06 -38.97
C ALA A 354 -4.45 18.72 -39.38
N HIS A 355 -3.89 19.61 -38.55
CA HIS A 355 -2.68 20.37 -38.83
C HIS A 355 -1.50 20.10 -37.86
N VAL A 356 -1.57 19.03 -37.03
CA VAL A 356 -0.48 18.61 -36.13
C VAL A 356 0.14 17.31 -36.59
#